data_74cd995b822da0fd27ad96cac21576a6
#
_entry.id   74cd995b822da0fd27ad96cac21576a6
#
_cell.length_a   1.000
_cell.length_b   1.000
_cell.length_c   1.000
_cell.angle_alpha   90.00
_cell.angle_beta   90.00
_cell.angle_gamma   90.00
#
_symmetry.space_group_name_H-M   'P 1'
#
loop_
_entity.id
_entity.type
_entity.pdbx_description
1 polymer ?
#
loop_
_entity_poly.entity_id
_entity_poly.type
_entity_poly.pdbx_seq_one_letter_code
_entity_poly.pdbx_strand_id
1 'polypeptide(L)'
;YGKQIIEKFIASPPAPYTYVNVNIPQGSIDEIRGIRLCRFGMGAWIKEIETRMDPYGHPYYWMVGEYENLEPGEPECDHNLLEQHYVTIVPHKIDNTNYPELERLKEVWKDLTRDRET
;
A
#
# COMPACT_ATOMS: atom_id res chain seq x y z
N TYR A 1 3.03 20.73 5.65
CA TYR A 1 2.50 19.47 6.18
C TYR A 1 3.62 18.49 6.55
N GLY A 2 4.60 18.22 5.69
CA GLY A 2 5.67 17.27 5.97
C GLY A 2 6.45 17.55 7.25
N LYS A 3 6.88 18.82 7.45
CA LYS A 3 7.56 19.24 8.68
C LYS A 3 6.72 18.98 9.92
N GLN A 4 5.45 19.39 9.90
CA GLN A 4 4.51 19.21 11.00
C GLN A 4 4.31 17.73 11.36
N ILE A 5 4.22 16.85 10.35
CA ILE A 5 4.08 15.42 10.55
C ILE A 5 5.36 14.82 11.17
N ILE A 6 6.54 15.22 10.68
CA ILE A 6 7.83 14.77 11.22
C ILE A 6 8.00 15.22 12.69
N GLU A 7 7.70 16.46 13.01
CA GLU A 7 7.75 16.97 14.38
C GLU A 7 6.82 16.17 15.31
N LYS A 8 5.62 15.84 14.83
CA LYS A 8 4.67 15.02 15.59
C LYS A 8 5.16 13.60 15.78
N PHE A 9 5.74 13.00 14.73
CA PHE A 9 6.32 11.66 14.75
C PHE A 9 7.47 11.55 15.78
N ILE A 10 8.33 12.56 15.83
CA ILE A 10 9.45 12.62 16.79
C ILE A 10 8.93 12.78 18.22
N ALA A 11 7.95 13.65 18.43
CA ALA A 11 7.41 13.94 19.76
C ALA A 11 6.55 12.77 20.33
N SER A 12 5.92 12.01 19.46
CA SER A 12 5.02 10.90 19.84
C SER A 12 5.18 9.77 18.82
N PRO A 13 6.29 9.00 18.90
CA PRO A 13 6.58 7.97 17.92
C PRO A 13 5.54 6.84 17.96
N PRO A 14 5.25 6.20 16.84
CA PRO A 14 4.39 5.03 16.79
C PRO A 14 5.00 3.86 17.56
N ALA A 15 4.19 2.83 17.79
CA ALA A 15 4.63 1.60 18.44
C ALA A 15 5.81 0.96 17.67
N PRO A 16 6.67 0.16 18.35
CA PRO A 16 7.75 -0.58 17.69
C PRO A 16 7.26 -1.42 16.50
N TYR A 17 8.12 -1.60 15.50
CA TYR A 17 7.81 -2.37 14.27
C TYR A 17 6.65 -1.80 13.44
N THR A 18 6.40 -0.52 13.60
CA THR A 18 5.45 0.24 12.79
C THR A 18 6.22 1.20 11.89
N TYR A 19 5.87 1.23 10.61
CA TYR A 19 6.25 2.32 9.72
C TYR A 19 5.01 3.12 9.30
N VAL A 20 5.22 4.35 8.93
CA VAL A 20 4.13 5.28 8.59
C VAL A 20 4.31 5.73 7.15
N ASN A 21 3.29 5.49 6.33
CA ASN A 21 3.22 5.99 4.97
C ASN A 21 2.45 7.31 4.95
N VAL A 22 3.03 8.32 4.31
CA VAL A 22 2.40 9.64 4.16
C VAL A 22 2.28 9.96 2.69
N ASN A 23 1.06 10.21 2.22
CA ASN A 23 0.80 10.70 0.87
C ASN A 23 0.25 12.13 0.93
N ILE A 24 0.82 12.99 0.09
CA ILE A 24 0.40 14.38 -0.06
C ILE A 24 -0.24 14.51 -1.43
N PRO A 25 -1.49 15.01 -1.54
CA PRO A 25 -2.15 15.15 -2.83
C PRO A 25 -1.45 16.17 -3.73
N GLN A 26 -1.57 15.98 -5.02
CA GLN A 26 -1.14 16.98 -6.00
C GLN A 26 -2.02 18.23 -5.91
N GLY A 27 -1.44 19.38 -6.25
CA GLY A 27 -2.13 20.66 -6.25
C GLY A 27 -1.44 21.71 -5.40
N SER A 28 -2.10 22.85 -5.25
CA SER A 28 -1.61 23.92 -4.39
C SER A 28 -1.90 23.63 -2.92
N ILE A 29 -1.15 24.30 -2.04
CA ILE A 29 -1.35 24.15 -0.59
C ILE A 29 -2.77 24.58 -0.15
N ASP A 30 -3.37 25.51 -0.88
CA ASP A 30 -4.71 26.02 -0.56
C ASP A 30 -5.83 25.03 -0.90
N GLU A 31 -5.54 24.05 -1.75
CA GLU A 31 -6.47 22.97 -2.10
C GLU A 31 -6.48 21.84 -1.08
N ILE A 32 -5.44 21.75 -0.23
CA ILE A 32 -5.33 20.69 0.78
C ILE A 32 -6.32 20.95 1.91
N ARG A 33 -7.25 20.02 2.09
CA ARG A 33 -8.34 20.13 3.07
C ARG A 33 -7.93 19.81 4.51
N GLY A 34 -6.77 19.16 4.70
CA GLY A 34 -6.26 18.80 6.02
C GLY A 34 -5.53 17.46 6.00
N ILE A 35 -5.29 16.92 7.20
CA ILE A 35 -4.60 15.64 7.41
C ILE A 35 -5.58 14.61 7.94
N ARG A 36 -5.47 13.37 7.48
CA ARG A 36 -6.27 12.24 7.97
C ARG A 36 -5.38 11.05 8.31
N LEU A 37 -5.58 10.48 9.48
CA LEU A 37 -5.16 9.12 9.81
C LEU A 37 -6.20 8.16 9.22
N CYS A 38 -5.76 7.18 8.46
CA CYS A 38 -6.66 6.30 7.71
C CYS A 38 -6.07 4.91 7.54
N ARG A 39 -6.84 4.01 6.97
CA ARG A 39 -6.39 2.67 6.64
C ARG A 39 -5.83 2.60 5.22
N PHE A 40 -5.00 1.61 4.99
CA PHE A 40 -4.55 1.24 3.65
C PHE A 40 -5.75 0.70 2.84
N GLY A 41 -6.01 1.31 1.69
CA GLY A 41 -7.06 0.88 0.80
C GLY A 41 -6.65 -0.28 -0.09
N MET A 42 -7.59 -1.14 -0.44
CA MET A 42 -7.36 -2.20 -1.40
C MET A 42 -7.41 -1.65 -2.83
N GLY A 43 -6.38 -1.96 -3.59
CA GLY A 43 -6.28 -1.59 -4.99
C GLY A 43 -5.32 -2.51 -5.71
N ALA A 44 -5.35 -2.48 -7.01
CA ALA A 44 -4.48 -3.25 -7.88
C ALA A 44 -3.90 -2.37 -8.98
N TRP A 45 -2.65 -2.62 -9.33
CA TRP A 45 -2.10 -2.14 -10.59
C TRP A 45 -2.48 -3.12 -11.68
N ILE A 46 -3.09 -2.63 -12.74
CA ILE A 46 -3.52 -3.42 -13.89
C ILE A 46 -2.80 -2.94 -15.14
N LYS A 47 -2.71 -3.79 -16.16
CA LYS A 47 -2.02 -3.47 -17.43
C LYS A 47 -0.59 -2.96 -17.21
N GLU A 48 0.15 -3.61 -16.32
CA GLU A 48 1.45 -3.15 -15.84
C GLU A 48 2.55 -3.17 -16.91
N ILE A 49 2.38 -3.97 -17.96
CA ILE A 49 3.36 -4.15 -19.03
C ILE A 49 2.73 -3.87 -20.39
N GLU A 50 3.31 -2.93 -21.11
CA GLU A 50 3.03 -2.67 -22.52
C GLU A 50 4.18 -3.17 -23.38
N THR A 51 3.88 -4.04 -24.34
CA THR A 51 4.86 -4.54 -25.30
C THR A 51 4.89 -3.64 -26.54
N ARG A 52 6.06 -3.18 -26.92
CA ARG A 52 6.32 -2.41 -28.14
C ARG A 52 7.43 -3.08 -28.95
N MET A 53 7.52 -2.72 -30.23
CA MET A 53 8.57 -3.20 -31.11
C MET A 53 9.54 -2.07 -31.44
N ASP A 54 10.84 -2.38 -31.45
CA ASP A 54 11.85 -1.47 -31.97
C ASP A 54 11.86 -1.44 -33.52
N PRO A 55 12.58 -0.53 -34.17
CA PRO A 55 12.69 -0.49 -35.63
C PRO A 55 13.29 -1.75 -36.28
N TYR A 56 13.96 -2.60 -35.50
CA TYR A 56 14.56 -3.84 -35.94
C TYR A 56 13.70 -5.08 -35.70
N GLY A 57 12.49 -4.88 -35.16
CA GLY A 57 11.55 -5.96 -34.87
C GLY A 57 11.78 -6.69 -33.56
N HIS A 58 12.59 -6.15 -32.65
CA HIS A 58 12.77 -6.72 -31.32
C HIS A 58 11.74 -6.16 -30.33
N PRO A 59 11.09 -7.00 -29.53
CA PRO A 59 10.17 -6.53 -28.53
C PRO A 59 10.90 -5.86 -27.36
N TYR A 60 10.36 -4.76 -26.89
CA TYR A 60 10.74 -4.15 -25.63
C TYR A 60 9.50 -3.83 -24.80
N TYR A 61 9.69 -3.69 -23.51
CA TYR A 61 8.60 -3.61 -22.55
C TYR A 61 8.67 -2.31 -21.77
N TRP A 62 7.54 -1.64 -21.67
CA TRP A 62 7.37 -0.50 -20.77
C TRP A 62 6.62 -0.95 -19.54
N MET A 63 7.14 -0.55 -18.38
CA MET A 63 6.36 -0.58 -17.16
C MET A 63 5.40 0.60 -17.19
N VAL A 64 4.15 0.30 -17.44
CA VAL A 64 3.02 1.21 -17.37
C VAL A 64 2.08 0.65 -16.30
N GLY A 65 0.98 1.28 -16.05
CA GLY A 65 -0.01 0.72 -15.14
C GLY A 65 -1.11 1.71 -14.88
N GLU A 66 -2.27 1.16 -14.68
CA GLU A 66 -3.43 1.88 -14.21
C GLU A 66 -3.75 1.36 -12.81
N TYR A 67 -3.92 2.27 -11.86
CA TYR A 67 -4.35 1.90 -10.53
C TYR A 67 -5.87 1.70 -10.53
N GLU A 68 -6.30 0.51 -10.15
CA GLU A 68 -7.72 0.19 -9.96
C GLU A 68 -8.06 0.22 -8.49
N ASN A 69 -8.97 1.12 -8.12
CA ASN A 69 -9.50 1.20 -6.77
C ASN A 69 -10.56 0.13 -6.58
N LEU A 70 -10.31 -0.83 -5.69
CA LEU A 70 -11.25 -1.93 -5.39
C LEU A 70 -12.25 -1.58 -4.28
N GLU A 71 -12.13 -0.41 -3.67
CA GLU A 71 -12.98 0.07 -2.58
C GLU A 71 -13.49 1.50 -2.86
N PRO A 72 -14.16 1.73 -4.00
CA PRO A 72 -14.64 3.07 -4.33
C PRO A 72 -15.70 3.52 -3.32
N GLY A 73 -15.54 4.75 -2.82
CA GLY A 73 -16.48 5.36 -1.88
C GLY A 73 -16.27 5.01 -0.40
N GLU A 74 -15.32 4.13 -0.06
CA GLU A 74 -14.98 3.84 1.34
C GLU A 74 -14.37 5.08 2.02
N PRO A 75 -14.99 5.62 3.08
CA PRO A 75 -14.65 6.94 3.61
C PRO A 75 -13.30 7.02 4.31
N GLU A 76 -12.78 5.89 4.83
CA GLU A 76 -11.54 5.84 5.61
C GLU A 76 -10.36 5.25 4.84
N CYS A 77 -10.50 5.08 3.54
CA CYS A 77 -9.49 4.52 2.66
C CYS A 77 -8.55 5.62 2.16
N ASP A 78 -7.25 5.39 2.22
CA ASP A 78 -6.21 6.40 1.94
C ASP A 78 -6.34 7.03 0.55
N HIS A 79 -6.52 6.23 -0.51
CA HIS A 79 -6.62 6.80 -1.85
C HIS A 79 -7.92 7.57 -2.09
N ASN A 80 -9.06 7.19 -1.48
CA ASN A 80 -10.29 7.96 -1.57
C ASN A 80 -10.16 9.32 -0.85
N LEU A 81 -9.45 9.35 0.27
CA LEU A 81 -9.16 10.59 0.99
C LEU A 81 -8.14 11.45 0.23
N LEU A 82 -7.15 10.83 -0.41
CA LEU A 82 -6.16 11.53 -1.22
C LEU A 82 -6.82 12.23 -2.43
N GLU A 83 -7.75 11.56 -3.11
CA GLU A 83 -8.57 12.13 -4.19
C GLU A 83 -9.43 13.31 -3.71
N GLN A 84 -9.84 13.30 -2.44
CA GLN A 84 -10.56 14.39 -1.80
C GLN A 84 -9.64 15.52 -1.28
N HIS A 85 -8.36 15.53 -1.68
CA HIS A 85 -7.34 16.50 -1.28
C HIS A 85 -6.98 16.50 0.22
N TYR A 86 -7.06 15.37 0.89
CA TYR A 86 -6.47 15.20 2.22
C TYR A 86 -5.07 14.62 2.13
N VAL A 87 -4.17 15.12 2.98
CA VAL A 87 -2.92 14.42 3.30
C VAL A 87 -3.28 13.17 4.10
N THR A 88 -2.84 12.01 3.65
CA THR A 88 -3.15 10.74 4.30
C THR A 88 -1.96 10.19 5.06
N ILE A 89 -2.22 9.63 6.22
CA ILE A 89 -1.22 8.98 7.09
C ILE A 89 -1.74 7.58 7.42
N VAL A 90 -1.01 6.57 6.96
CA VAL A 90 -1.35 5.17 7.21
C VAL A 90 -0.26 4.50 8.03
N PRO A 91 -0.53 4.04 9.24
CA PRO A 91 0.40 3.20 9.98
C PRO A 91 0.34 1.75 9.48
N HIS A 92 1.50 1.17 9.21
CA HIS A 92 1.66 -0.20 8.74
C HIS A 92 2.44 -1.03 9.75
N LYS A 93 2.16 -2.32 9.78
CA LYS A 93 2.99 -3.30 10.49
C LYS A 93 4.11 -3.80 9.58
N ILE A 94 5.31 -3.99 10.12
CA ILE A 94 6.41 -4.63 9.41
C ILE A 94 6.13 -6.13 9.22
N ASP A 95 5.52 -6.77 10.22
CA ASP A 95 5.15 -8.18 10.14
C ASP A 95 3.87 -8.36 9.30
N ASN A 96 4.05 -8.90 8.12
CA ASN A 96 2.97 -9.19 7.15
C ASN A 96 2.40 -10.60 7.30
N THR A 97 2.78 -11.35 8.33
CA THR A 97 2.28 -12.71 8.54
C THR A 97 0.80 -12.69 8.90
N ASN A 98 0.00 -13.43 8.11
CA ASN A 98 -1.39 -13.72 8.45
C ASN A 98 -1.44 -14.90 9.43
N TYR A 99 -1.34 -14.63 10.73
CA TYR A 99 -1.27 -15.66 11.77
C TYR A 99 -2.50 -16.59 11.79
N PRO A 100 -3.75 -16.09 11.69
CA PRO A 100 -4.91 -16.99 11.62
C PRO A 100 -4.85 -17.96 10.45
N GLU A 101 -4.43 -17.51 9.28
CA GLU A 101 -4.29 -18.36 8.10
C GLU A 101 -3.10 -19.32 8.23
N LEU A 102 -2.00 -18.89 8.85
CA LEU A 102 -0.86 -19.75 9.14
C LEU A 102 -1.28 -20.96 9.98
N GLU A 103 -2.03 -20.75 11.05
CA GLU A 103 -2.51 -21.84 11.91
C GLU A 103 -3.49 -22.76 11.15
N ARG A 104 -4.39 -22.20 10.36
CA ARG A 104 -5.28 -22.99 9.51
C ARG A 104 -4.50 -23.87 8.52
N LEU A 105 -3.51 -23.31 7.85
CA LEU A 105 -2.71 -24.02 6.86
C LEU A 105 -1.82 -25.12 7.49
N LYS A 106 -1.30 -24.91 8.69
CA LYS A 106 -0.58 -25.97 9.43
C LYS A 106 -1.44 -27.23 9.60
N GLU A 107 -2.73 -27.08 9.83
CA GLU A 107 -3.64 -28.21 9.98
C GLU A 107 -3.98 -28.86 8.64
N VAL A 108 -4.38 -28.07 7.64
CA VAL A 108 -4.85 -28.62 6.35
C VAL A 108 -3.72 -29.12 5.45
N TRP A 109 -2.49 -28.64 5.64
CA TRP A 109 -1.30 -29.04 4.89
C TRP A 109 -0.31 -29.86 5.71
N LYS A 110 -0.76 -30.44 6.81
CA LYS A 110 0.12 -31.24 7.69
C LYS A 110 0.84 -32.37 6.96
N ASP A 111 0.27 -32.91 5.88
CA ASP A 111 0.92 -33.95 5.10
C ASP A 111 2.08 -33.42 4.24
N LEU A 112 2.02 -32.16 3.86
CA LEU A 112 3.06 -31.48 3.10
C LEU A 112 4.23 -31.04 3.98
N THR A 113 3.94 -30.71 5.25
CA THR A 113 4.90 -30.10 6.19
C THR A 113 5.58 -31.11 7.13
N ARG A 114 5.45 -32.40 6.87
CA ARG A 114 6.16 -33.45 7.62
C ARG A 114 7.65 -33.44 7.30
N ASP A 115 8.47 -33.66 8.33
CA ASP A 115 9.89 -33.89 8.13
C ASP A 115 10.09 -35.14 7.26
N ARG A 116 11.05 -35.07 6.36
CA ARG A 116 11.44 -36.28 5.62
C ARG A 116 12.13 -37.21 6.62
N GLU A 117 11.58 -38.42 6.78
CA GLU A 117 12.30 -39.47 7.48
C GLU A 117 13.62 -39.71 6.74
N THR A 118 14.71 -39.53 7.44
CA THR A 118 16.07 -39.79 6.95
C THR A 118 16.32 -41.29 6.83
#